data_3fae816c298ecc64c59e0a1b57ca7f85
#
_entry.id   3fae816c298ecc64c59e0a1b57ca7f85
#
_cell.length_a   1.000
_cell.length_b   1.000
_cell.length_c   1.000
_cell.angle_alpha   90.00
_cell.angle_beta   90.00
_cell.angle_gamma   90.00
#
_symmetry.space_group_name_H-M   'P 1'
#
loop_
_entity.id
_entity.type
_entity.pdbx_description
1 polymer ?
#
loop_
_entity_poly.entity_id
_entity_poly.type
_entity_poly.pdbx_seq_one_letter_code
_entity_poly.pdbx_strand_id
1 'polypeptide(L)'
;DEILGVEYGDEVVIATNNAHKLEEIGDILSDLDYKIYSLKDVNLDGIEIVEDGKTFEHNALIKARTIAKKTNMIAISDDSGLEVDAIGKKPGIYSARFAGENATDEENRQKLIKSLKNIPMSQRSARFVSAIAVVFPDGKEFVVRGTCEGNIGFEEKGKNGFGYDSLFIVD
;
A
#
# COMPACT_ATOMS: atom_id res chain seq x y z
N ASP A 1 -9.26 1.22 25.25
CA ASP A 1 -8.27 1.20 26.31
C ASP A 1 -8.11 2.56 26.92
N GLU A 2 -8.29 2.62 28.24
CA GLU A 2 -8.05 3.82 29.01
C GLU A 2 -6.53 4.02 29.20
N ILE A 3 -5.96 4.94 28.48
CA ILE A 3 -4.64 5.45 28.82
C ILE A 3 -4.84 6.88 29.29
N LEU A 4 -4.61 7.13 30.59
CA LEU A 4 -4.72 8.45 31.22
C LEU A 4 -6.12 9.09 31.09
N GLY A 5 -7.18 8.27 31.14
CA GLY A 5 -8.54 8.76 31.06
C GLY A 5 -9.00 9.18 29.68
N VAL A 6 -8.23 8.85 28.63
CA VAL A 6 -8.63 9.07 27.24
C VAL A 6 -9.13 7.73 26.69
N GLU A 7 -10.44 7.64 26.47
CA GLU A 7 -11.01 6.54 25.72
C GLU A 7 -10.76 6.80 24.22
N TYR A 8 -9.97 5.92 23.61
CA TYR A 8 -9.99 5.83 22.14
C TYR A 8 -11.24 5.03 21.77
N GLY A 9 -12.05 5.58 20.89
CA GLY A 9 -13.19 4.84 20.36
C GLY A 9 -12.73 3.53 19.72
N ASP A 10 -13.64 2.56 19.69
CA ASP A 10 -13.43 1.27 19.03
C ASP A 10 -13.73 1.34 17.52
N GLU A 11 -13.84 2.53 16.95
CA GLU A 11 -14.17 2.79 15.55
C GLU A 11 -12.90 3.10 14.76
N VAL A 12 -12.72 2.39 13.66
CA VAL A 12 -11.53 2.49 12.81
C VAL A 12 -11.97 2.69 11.37
N VAL A 13 -11.40 3.68 10.70
CA VAL A 13 -11.56 3.88 9.25
C VAL A 13 -10.36 3.27 8.54
N ILE A 14 -10.61 2.39 7.58
CA ILE A 14 -9.57 1.89 6.69
C ILE A 14 -9.53 2.79 5.46
N ALA A 15 -8.47 3.59 5.36
CA ALA A 15 -8.30 4.62 4.34
C ALA A 15 -7.70 4.02 3.06
N THR A 16 -8.47 3.19 2.37
CA THR A 16 -8.07 2.61 1.09
C THR A 16 -9.27 2.54 0.16
N ASN A 17 -9.03 2.78 -1.13
CA ASN A 17 -10.01 2.53 -2.18
C ASN A 17 -9.86 1.14 -2.81
N ASN A 18 -8.90 0.35 -2.32
CA ASN A 18 -8.65 -1.00 -2.79
C ASN A 18 -9.49 -1.99 -1.99
N ALA A 19 -10.45 -2.64 -2.66
CA ALA A 19 -11.39 -3.58 -2.01
C ALA A 19 -10.68 -4.77 -1.37
N HIS A 20 -9.61 -5.28 -1.98
CA HIS A 20 -8.83 -6.39 -1.41
C HIS A 20 -8.17 -6.02 -0.11
N LYS A 21 -7.55 -4.84 -0.06
CA LYS A 21 -6.88 -4.35 1.16
C LYS A 21 -7.88 -4.05 2.26
N LEU A 22 -9.04 -3.49 1.91
CA LEU A 22 -10.11 -3.24 2.85
C LEU A 22 -10.57 -4.54 3.50
N GLU A 23 -10.77 -5.59 2.71
CA GLU A 23 -11.18 -6.90 3.19
C GLU A 23 -10.11 -7.54 4.09
N GLU A 24 -8.85 -7.55 3.64
CA GLU A 24 -7.74 -8.14 4.39
C GLU A 24 -7.53 -7.47 5.75
N ILE A 25 -7.49 -6.14 5.78
CA ILE A 25 -7.30 -5.38 7.02
C ILE A 25 -8.54 -5.52 7.89
N GLY A 26 -9.73 -5.49 7.30
CA GLY A 26 -10.99 -5.68 8.02
C GLY A 26 -11.07 -7.03 8.73
N ASP A 27 -10.66 -8.10 8.06
CA ASP A 27 -10.64 -9.44 8.64
C ASP A 27 -9.69 -9.53 9.84
N ILE A 28 -8.52 -8.91 9.74
CA ILE A 28 -7.55 -8.87 10.85
C ILE A 28 -8.13 -8.11 12.05
N LEU A 29 -8.77 -6.96 11.80
CA LEU A 29 -9.29 -6.10 12.85
C LEU A 29 -10.59 -6.62 13.47
N SER A 30 -11.37 -7.39 12.73
CA SER A 30 -12.63 -7.96 13.24
C SER A 30 -12.40 -8.87 14.44
N ASP A 31 -11.26 -9.53 14.53
CA ASP A 31 -10.87 -10.37 15.66
C ASP A 31 -10.54 -9.54 16.92
N LEU A 32 -10.43 -8.22 16.79
CA LEU A 32 -10.04 -7.30 17.87
C LEU A 32 -11.20 -6.44 18.38
N ASP A 33 -12.44 -6.78 18.03
CA ASP A 33 -13.67 -6.09 18.46
C ASP A 33 -13.75 -4.61 18.05
N TYR A 34 -13.03 -4.21 16.99
CA TYR A 34 -13.18 -2.88 16.42
C TYR A 34 -14.34 -2.81 15.42
N LYS A 35 -15.03 -1.69 15.41
CA LYS A 35 -16.00 -1.37 14.35
C LYS A 35 -15.24 -0.80 13.16
N ILE A 36 -15.38 -1.44 12.02
CA ILE A 36 -14.61 -1.12 10.81
C ILE A 36 -15.48 -0.33 9.84
N TYR A 37 -14.96 0.81 9.41
CA TYR A 37 -15.60 1.67 8.41
C TYR A 37 -14.69 1.79 7.19
N SER A 38 -15.30 1.78 6.02
CA SER A 38 -14.60 2.12 4.77
C SER A 38 -14.65 3.63 4.54
N LEU A 39 -13.92 4.11 3.56
CA LEU A 39 -14.02 5.52 3.14
C LEU A 39 -15.43 5.86 2.68
N LYS A 40 -16.12 4.94 2.02
CA LYS A 40 -17.50 5.11 1.60
C LYS A 40 -18.44 5.27 2.80
N ASP A 41 -18.24 4.49 3.85
CA ASP A 41 -19.06 4.54 5.07
C ASP A 41 -19.02 5.90 5.75
N VAL A 42 -17.92 6.64 5.61
CA VAL A 42 -17.72 7.96 6.20
C VAL A 42 -17.83 9.09 5.15
N ASN A 43 -18.38 8.80 3.98
CA ASN A 43 -18.60 9.74 2.87
C ASN A 43 -17.31 10.39 2.32
N LEU A 44 -16.21 9.64 2.34
CA LEU A 44 -14.91 10.08 1.83
C LEU A 44 -14.42 9.21 0.66
N ASP A 45 -15.30 8.41 0.05
CA ASP A 45 -14.97 7.66 -1.15
C ASP A 45 -14.66 8.63 -2.29
N GLY A 46 -13.61 8.32 -3.03
CA GLY A 46 -13.14 9.19 -4.11
C GLY A 46 -12.36 10.41 -3.65
N ILE A 47 -12.07 10.56 -2.35
CA ILE A 47 -11.24 11.66 -1.87
C ILE A 47 -9.85 11.58 -2.52
N GLU A 48 -9.39 12.72 -3.03
CA GLU A 48 -8.04 12.83 -3.55
C GLU A 48 -7.10 13.28 -2.44
N ILE A 49 -6.10 12.47 -2.16
CA ILE A 49 -5.06 12.78 -1.20
C ILE A 49 -3.74 12.80 -1.96
N VAL A 50 -3.04 13.91 -1.90
CA VAL A 50 -1.74 14.05 -2.56
C VAL A 50 -0.70 13.29 -1.77
N GLU A 51 -0.22 12.19 -2.35
CA GLU A 51 0.84 11.36 -1.78
C GLU A 51 2.18 11.82 -2.35
N ASP A 52 2.69 12.92 -1.81
CA ASP A 52 3.94 13.54 -2.26
C ASP A 52 5.15 13.17 -1.39
N GLY A 53 5.00 12.17 -0.55
CA GLY A 53 6.09 11.63 0.24
C GLY A 53 7.11 10.89 -0.63
N LYS A 54 8.30 10.73 -0.07
CA LYS A 54 9.42 10.05 -0.77
C LYS A 54 9.61 8.60 -0.35
N THR A 55 8.81 8.12 0.59
CA THR A 55 8.85 6.74 1.08
C THR A 55 7.43 6.18 1.19
N PHE A 56 7.33 4.86 1.20
CA PHE A 56 6.04 4.19 1.43
C PHE A 56 5.45 4.57 2.79
N GLU A 57 6.30 4.61 3.82
CA GLU A 57 5.89 4.97 5.19
C GLU A 57 5.29 6.37 5.22
N HIS A 58 5.94 7.34 4.58
CA HIS A 58 5.47 8.72 4.55
C HIS A 58 4.13 8.84 3.81
N ASN A 59 3.99 8.18 2.68
CA ASN A 59 2.73 8.21 1.92
C ASN A 59 1.58 7.56 2.69
N ALA A 60 1.84 6.45 3.38
CA ALA A 60 0.84 5.83 4.25
C ALA A 60 0.42 6.77 5.39
N LEU A 61 1.37 7.44 6.02
CA LEU A 61 1.09 8.43 7.07
C LEU A 61 0.29 9.62 6.56
N ILE A 62 0.60 10.15 5.39
CA ILE A 62 -0.14 11.27 4.79
C ILE A 62 -1.62 10.91 4.65
N LYS A 63 -1.91 9.73 4.11
CA LYS A 63 -3.30 9.26 3.98
C LYS A 63 -3.98 9.10 5.32
N ALA A 64 -3.35 8.39 6.25
CA ALA A 64 -3.94 8.12 7.56
C ALA A 64 -4.17 9.42 8.35
N ARG A 65 -3.21 10.35 8.33
CA ARG A 65 -3.35 11.65 8.99
C ARG A 65 -4.53 12.45 8.44
N THR A 66 -4.67 12.49 7.13
CA THR A 66 -5.76 13.22 6.47
C THR A 66 -7.11 12.67 6.87
N ILE A 67 -7.26 11.35 6.86
CA ILE A 67 -8.53 10.70 7.18
C ILE A 67 -8.85 10.78 8.67
N ALA A 68 -7.87 10.59 9.54
CA ALA A 68 -8.07 10.74 10.99
C ALA A 68 -8.53 12.16 11.35
N LYS A 69 -7.95 13.16 10.71
CA LYS A 69 -8.32 14.56 10.93
C LYS A 69 -9.75 14.86 10.45
N LYS A 70 -10.13 14.31 9.31
CA LYS A 70 -11.48 14.54 8.73
C LYS A 70 -12.59 13.79 9.47
N THR A 71 -12.29 12.63 10.03
CA THR A 71 -13.28 11.77 10.68
C THR A 71 -13.27 11.84 12.20
N ASN A 72 -12.19 12.34 12.79
CA ASN A 72 -11.92 12.26 14.22
C ASN A 72 -11.98 10.81 14.73
N MET A 73 -11.55 9.87 13.90
CA MET A 73 -11.52 8.44 14.19
C MET A 73 -10.10 7.92 14.00
N ILE A 74 -9.84 6.73 14.51
CA ILE A 74 -8.58 6.03 14.21
C ILE A 74 -8.58 5.72 12.71
N ALA A 75 -7.53 6.11 12.01
CA ALA A 75 -7.38 5.81 10.59
C ALA A 75 -6.22 4.88 10.34
N ILE A 76 -6.45 3.86 9.53
CA ILE A 76 -5.43 2.93 9.06
C ILE A 76 -5.30 3.10 7.56
N SER A 77 -4.07 3.26 7.11
CA SER A 77 -3.76 3.38 5.69
C SER A 77 -2.56 2.52 5.34
N ASP A 78 -2.39 2.27 4.07
CA ASP A 78 -1.20 1.59 3.57
C ASP A 78 -0.67 2.28 2.33
N ASP A 79 0.60 2.02 2.04
CA ASP A 79 1.19 2.27 0.75
C ASP A 79 2.10 1.10 0.41
N SER A 80 2.06 0.64 -0.82
CA SER A 80 2.79 -0.54 -1.24
C SER A 80 3.27 -0.40 -2.67
N GLY A 81 4.29 -1.18 -2.99
CA GLY A 81 4.82 -1.19 -4.33
C GLY A 81 5.95 -2.19 -4.49
N LEU A 82 6.56 -2.15 -5.66
CA LEU A 82 7.64 -3.02 -6.06
C LEU A 82 8.95 -2.23 -6.16
N GLU A 83 10.01 -2.78 -5.57
CA GLU A 83 11.37 -2.26 -5.72
C GLU A 83 12.20 -3.28 -6.50
N VAL A 84 12.84 -2.84 -7.57
CA VAL A 84 13.69 -3.70 -8.41
C VAL A 84 15.11 -3.15 -8.37
N ASP A 85 16.05 -3.95 -7.87
CA ASP A 85 17.41 -3.49 -7.59
C ASP A 85 18.17 -3.05 -8.85
N ALA A 86 18.01 -3.77 -9.96
CA ALA A 86 18.70 -3.47 -11.22
C ALA A 86 18.36 -2.10 -11.81
N ILE A 87 17.25 -1.51 -11.43
CA ILE A 87 16.81 -0.20 -11.92
C ILE A 87 16.68 0.83 -10.79
N GLY A 88 17.55 0.70 -9.77
CA GLY A 88 17.63 1.67 -8.68
C GLY A 88 16.43 1.69 -7.77
N LYS A 89 15.84 0.53 -7.49
CA LYS A 89 14.65 0.33 -6.66
C LYS A 89 13.36 0.93 -7.27
N LYS A 90 13.38 1.20 -8.56
CA LYS A 90 12.15 1.57 -9.27
C LYS A 90 11.30 0.31 -9.52
N PRO A 91 9.98 0.40 -9.70
CA PRO A 91 9.18 1.64 -9.69
C PRO A 91 8.97 2.26 -8.30
N GLY A 92 9.18 1.54 -7.19
CA GLY A 92 9.07 2.08 -5.84
C GLY A 92 7.71 2.71 -5.56
N ILE A 93 7.69 3.90 -5.01
CA ILE A 93 6.44 4.62 -4.70
C ILE A 93 5.62 4.96 -5.95
N TYR A 94 6.20 4.85 -7.14
CA TYR A 94 5.52 5.09 -8.42
C TYR A 94 4.97 3.82 -9.06
N SER A 95 4.87 2.73 -8.31
CA SER A 95 4.49 1.41 -8.86
C SER A 95 3.17 1.43 -9.64
N ALA A 96 2.15 2.13 -9.14
CA ALA A 96 0.86 2.22 -9.82
C ALA A 96 0.87 3.08 -11.08
N ARG A 97 1.85 3.96 -11.23
CA ARG A 97 1.96 4.91 -12.34
C ARG A 97 3.33 4.88 -13.02
N PHE A 98 3.96 3.72 -13.02
CA PHE A 98 5.30 3.55 -13.60
C PHE A 98 5.34 3.91 -15.09
N ALA A 99 4.32 3.52 -15.84
CA ALA A 99 4.19 3.82 -17.26
C ALA A 99 3.44 5.14 -17.56
N GLY A 100 2.98 5.85 -16.51
CA GLY A 100 2.28 7.14 -16.63
C GLY A 100 1.17 7.29 -15.62
N GLU A 101 0.61 8.50 -15.48
CA GLU A 101 -0.40 8.83 -14.46
C GLU A 101 -1.64 7.94 -14.52
N ASN A 102 -2.08 7.56 -15.72
CA ASN A 102 -3.27 6.72 -15.90
C ASN A 102 -2.92 5.36 -16.50
N ALA A 103 -1.71 4.86 -16.21
CA ALA A 103 -1.26 3.60 -16.74
C ALA A 103 -2.07 2.43 -16.18
N THR A 104 -2.33 1.46 -17.04
CA THR A 104 -2.90 0.17 -16.62
C THR A 104 -1.80 -0.70 -16.00
N ASP A 105 -2.21 -1.73 -15.26
CA ASP A 105 -1.28 -2.72 -14.73
C ASP A 105 -0.46 -3.35 -15.85
N GLU A 106 -1.09 -3.67 -16.98
CA GLU A 106 -0.40 -4.23 -18.14
C GLU A 106 0.67 -3.28 -18.70
N GLU A 107 0.35 -2.00 -18.84
CA GLU A 107 1.31 -0.99 -19.30
C GLU A 107 2.50 -0.88 -18.35
N ASN A 108 2.26 -0.93 -17.06
CA ASN A 108 3.30 -0.92 -16.03
C ASN A 108 4.19 -2.15 -16.12
N ARG A 109 3.58 -3.35 -16.28
CA ARG A 109 4.33 -4.60 -16.46
C ARG A 109 5.17 -4.58 -17.72
N GLN A 110 4.63 -4.11 -18.84
CA GLN A 110 5.37 -4.03 -20.10
C GLN A 110 6.57 -3.07 -20.00
N LYS A 111 6.40 -1.95 -19.31
CA LYS A 111 7.53 -1.05 -19.07
C LYS A 111 8.61 -1.71 -18.21
N LEU A 112 8.22 -2.48 -17.21
CA LEU A 112 9.18 -3.21 -16.36
C LEU A 112 9.95 -4.26 -17.19
N ILE A 113 9.25 -5.04 -18.01
CA ILE A 113 9.87 -6.04 -18.88
C ILE A 113 10.92 -5.37 -19.77
N LYS A 114 10.57 -4.25 -20.40
CA LYS A 114 11.52 -3.49 -21.26
C LYS A 114 12.70 -2.95 -20.47
N SER A 115 12.46 -2.44 -19.27
CA SER A 115 13.51 -1.88 -18.40
C SER A 115 14.54 -2.93 -17.99
N LEU A 116 14.12 -4.19 -17.92
CA LEU A 116 14.99 -5.31 -17.53
C LEU A 116 15.49 -6.13 -18.71
N LYS A 117 15.29 -5.67 -19.93
CA LYS A 117 15.81 -6.34 -21.13
C LYS A 117 17.32 -6.47 -21.02
N ASN A 118 17.84 -7.66 -21.28
CA ASN A 118 19.26 -8.01 -21.20
C ASN A 118 19.84 -8.06 -19.77
N ILE A 119 19.02 -7.97 -18.74
CA ILE A 119 19.44 -8.18 -17.36
C ILE A 119 19.30 -9.67 -17.03
N PRO A 120 20.41 -10.37 -16.65
CA PRO A 120 20.34 -11.80 -16.34
C PRO A 120 19.57 -12.06 -15.04
N MET A 121 19.04 -13.27 -14.86
CA MET A 121 18.24 -13.64 -13.69
C MET A 121 18.99 -13.37 -12.36
N SER A 122 20.29 -13.57 -12.32
CA SER A 122 21.10 -13.32 -11.13
C SER A 122 21.12 -11.85 -10.67
N GLN A 123 20.64 -10.94 -11.51
CA GLN A 123 20.61 -9.50 -11.23
C GLN A 123 19.18 -8.93 -11.23
N ARG A 124 18.18 -9.79 -11.08
CA ARG A 124 16.77 -9.41 -11.10
C ARG A 124 16.10 -9.43 -9.73
N SER A 125 16.90 -9.30 -8.68
CA SER A 125 16.34 -9.26 -7.31
C SER A 125 15.39 -8.09 -7.14
N ALA A 126 14.32 -8.34 -6.43
CA ALA A 126 13.26 -7.38 -6.20
C ALA A 126 12.51 -7.71 -4.91
N ARG A 127 11.67 -6.81 -4.47
CA ARG A 127 10.79 -7.03 -3.33
C ARG A 127 9.50 -6.26 -3.46
N PHE A 128 8.43 -6.87 -2.99
CA PHE A 128 7.23 -6.10 -2.67
C PHE A 128 7.41 -5.46 -1.29
N VAL A 129 7.04 -4.20 -1.19
CA VAL A 129 7.07 -3.43 0.06
C VAL A 129 5.65 -3.05 0.42
N SER A 130 5.30 -3.18 1.68
CA SER A 130 4.04 -2.68 2.21
C SER A 130 4.31 -1.90 3.49
N ALA A 131 3.86 -0.67 3.54
CA ALA A 131 3.89 0.16 4.74
C ALA A 131 2.47 0.37 5.22
N ILE A 132 2.23 0.18 6.51
CA ILE A 132 0.92 0.39 7.13
C ILE A 132 1.09 1.45 8.21
N ALA A 133 0.25 2.49 8.14
CA ALA A 133 0.22 3.57 9.12
C ALA A 133 -1.09 3.56 9.88
N VAL A 134 -1.01 3.81 11.17
CA VAL A 134 -2.17 3.99 12.05
C VAL A 134 -2.03 5.36 12.71
N VAL A 135 -3.05 6.20 12.56
CA VAL A 135 -3.09 7.53 13.16
C VAL A 135 -4.33 7.65 14.03
N PHE A 136 -4.10 8.08 15.27
CA PHE A 136 -5.16 8.30 16.25
C PHE A 136 -5.61 9.75 16.21
N PRO A 137 -6.86 10.05 16.63
CA PRO A 137 -7.36 11.42 16.64
C PRO A 137 -6.55 12.39 17.50
N ASP A 138 -5.85 11.90 18.52
CA ASP A 138 -5.01 12.70 19.40
C ASP A 138 -3.61 12.99 18.82
N GLY A 139 -3.32 12.48 17.62
CA GLY A 139 -2.06 12.68 16.93
C GLY A 139 -1.02 11.59 17.14
N LYS A 140 -1.30 10.57 17.95
CA LYS A 140 -0.39 9.42 18.05
C LYS A 140 -0.36 8.67 16.72
N GLU A 141 0.83 8.23 16.33
CA GLU A 141 1.06 7.59 15.04
C GLU A 141 1.93 6.37 15.19
N PHE A 142 1.63 5.34 14.40
CA PHE A 142 2.45 4.15 14.28
C PHE A 142 2.58 3.80 12.80
N VAL A 143 3.76 3.35 12.41
CA VAL A 143 3.98 2.86 11.04
C VAL A 143 4.86 1.63 11.09
N VAL A 144 4.52 0.63 10.28
CA VAL A 144 5.28 -0.60 10.13
C VAL A 144 5.54 -0.85 8.65
N ARG A 145 6.63 -1.52 8.35
CA ARG A 145 7.03 -1.90 6.99
C ARG A 145 7.28 -3.39 6.92
N GLY A 146 6.71 -4.04 5.90
CA GLY A 146 6.99 -5.43 5.58
C GLY A 146 7.51 -5.55 4.16
N THR A 147 8.28 -6.59 3.89
CA THR A 147 8.79 -6.88 2.56
C THR A 147 8.61 -8.35 2.22
N CYS A 148 8.48 -8.63 0.92
CA CYS A 148 8.50 -9.99 0.39
C CYS A 148 9.56 -10.02 -0.70
N GLU A 149 10.66 -10.73 -0.44
CA GLU A 149 11.81 -10.79 -1.34
C GLU A 149 11.59 -11.81 -2.47
N GLY A 150 12.15 -11.52 -3.62
CA GLY A 150 12.04 -12.38 -4.78
C GLY A 150 12.83 -11.86 -5.98
N ASN A 151 12.41 -12.27 -7.15
CA ASN A 151 13.05 -11.90 -8.42
C ASN A 151 11.98 -11.60 -9.47
N ILE A 152 12.33 -10.82 -10.46
CA ILE A 152 11.48 -10.53 -11.60
C ILE A 152 11.76 -11.53 -12.72
N GLY A 153 10.74 -12.23 -13.18
CA GLY A 153 10.82 -13.15 -14.30
C GLY A 153 11.00 -12.44 -15.64
N PHE A 154 11.30 -13.22 -16.67
CA PHE A 154 11.44 -12.70 -18.04
C PHE A 154 10.13 -12.48 -18.74
N GLU A 155 9.10 -13.20 -18.32
CA GLU A 155 7.76 -13.15 -18.91
C GLU A 155 6.70 -13.31 -17.84
N GLU A 156 5.48 -12.89 -18.16
CA GLU A 156 4.34 -13.06 -17.25
C GLU A 156 3.96 -14.53 -17.14
N LYS A 157 3.66 -14.94 -15.89
CA LYS A 157 3.18 -16.29 -15.59
C LYS A 157 1.90 -16.20 -14.75
N GLY A 158 0.87 -16.93 -15.18
CA GLY A 158 -0.40 -16.92 -14.52
C GLY A 158 -1.29 -15.74 -14.94
N LYS A 159 -2.56 -15.83 -14.55
CA LYS A 159 -3.57 -14.81 -14.84
C LYS A 159 -4.25 -14.30 -13.57
N ASN A 160 -3.85 -14.83 -12.42
CA ASN A 160 -4.39 -14.46 -11.13
C ASN A 160 -3.50 -13.39 -10.49
N GLY A 161 -4.12 -12.55 -9.67
CA GLY A 161 -3.44 -11.44 -9.04
C GLY A 161 -3.59 -10.13 -9.81
N PHE A 162 -2.91 -9.10 -9.35
CA PHE A 162 -2.95 -7.75 -9.92
C PHE A 162 -1.56 -7.12 -9.89
N GLY A 163 -1.43 -5.94 -10.47
CA GLY A 163 -0.16 -5.22 -10.48
C GLY A 163 0.95 -5.98 -11.18
N TYR A 164 2.00 -6.29 -10.46
CA TYR A 164 3.19 -6.97 -10.98
C TYR A 164 3.26 -8.46 -10.60
N ASP A 165 2.22 -9.00 -10.01
CA ASP A 165 2.22 -10.37 -9.46
C ASP A 165 2.65 -11.42 -10.48
N SER A 166 2.23 -11.29 -11.73
CA SER A 166 2.56 -12.25 -12.79
C SER A 166 4.04 -12.27 -13.19
N LEU A 167 4.79 -11.23 -12.82
CA LEU A 167 6.22 -11.12 -13.09
C LEU A 167 7.08 -11.49 -11.89
N PHE A 168 6.52 -11.57 -10.70
CA PHE A 168 7.26 -11.75 -9.46
C PHE A 168 7.39 -13.22 -9.07
N ILE A 169 8.62 -13.63 -8.79
CA ILE A 169 8.95 -14.97 -8.32
C ILE A 169 9.41 -14.86 -6.87
N VAL A 170 8.62 -15.40 -5.94
CA VAL A 170 8.95 -15.39 -4.52
C VAL A 170 10.16 -16.27 -4.23
N ASP A 171 11.06 -15.81 -3.39
CA ASP A 171 12.19 -16.58 -2.91
C ASP A 171 11.76 -17.78 -2.04
#